data_af47146129ea5b9e2e553c785d7191e6
#
_entry.id   af47146129ea5b9e2e553c785d7191e6
#
_cell.length_a   1.000
_cell.length_b   1.000
_cell.length_c   1.000
_cell.angle_alpha   90.00
_cell.angle_beta   90.00
_cell.angle_gamma   90.00
#
_symmetry.space_group_name_H-M   'P 1'
#
loop_
_entity.id
_entity.type
_entity.pdbx_description
1 polymer ?
#
loop_
_entity_poly.entity_id
_entity_poly.type
_entity_poly.pdbx_seq_one_letter_code
_entity_poly.pdbx_strand_id
1 'polypeptide(L)'
;MSSNSDIEVLKRNIREDILPYFSDEELERILSEKGNVKDASYYCLILKSEDTTLSVSGLDLKDTSSYFRRLASLYRGSNSKNL
;
A
#
# COMPACT_ATOMS: atom_id res chain seq x y z
N MET A 1 -0.41 -14.20 -13.76
CA MET A 1 0.94 -13.77 -13.51
C MET A 1 1.02 -12.26 -13.44
N SER A 2 1.63 -11.74 -12.44
CA SER A 2 1.73 -10.30 -12.34
C SER A 2 2.78 -9.81 -13.32
N SER A 3 2.51 -8.69 -13.92
CA SER A 3 3.42 -8.11 -14.89
C SER A 3 4.23 -7.03 -14.18
N ASN A 4 5.30 -6.60 -14.84
CA ASN A 4 6.08 -5.49 -14.32
C ASN A 4 5.21 -4.24 -14.22
N SER A 5 4.25 -4.12 -15.11
CA SER A 5 3.32 -3.01 -15.09
C SER A 5 2.52 -2.96 -13.80
N ASP A 6 2.03 -4.12 -13.35
CA ASP A 6 1.26 -4.19 -12.11
C ASP A 6 2.14 -3.84 -10.92
N ILE A 7 3.37 -4.32 -10.93
CA ILE A 7 4.30 -4.00 -9.85
C ILE A 7 4.57 -2.49 -9.81
N GLU A 8 4.75 -1.88 -10.97
CA GLU A 8 5.00 -0.44 -11.03
C GLU A 8 3.82 0.35 -10.50
N VAL A 9 2.61 -0.05 -10.88
CA VAL A 9 1.42 0.63 -10.40
C VAL A 9 1.29 0.44 -8.88
N LEU A 10 1.53 -0.76 -8.40
CA LEU A 10 1.45 -1.03 -6.97
C LEU A 10 2.44 -0.16 -6.20
N LYS A 11 3.67 -0.07 -6.67
CA LYS A 11 4.68 0.75 -6.00
C LYS A 11 4.25 2.21 -5.95
N ARG A 12 3.68 2.70 -7.03
CA ARG A 12 3.22 4.08 -7.08
C ARG A 12 2.06 4.30 -6.10
N ASN A 13 1.14 3.35 -6.07
CA ASN A 13 -0.03 3.48 -5.21
C ASN A 13 0.35 3.51 -3.74
N ILE A 14 1.37 2.76 -3.36
CA ILE A 14 1.74 2.66 -1.96
C ILE A 14 2.94 3.55 -1.60
N ARG A 15 3.33 4.40 -2.53
CA ARG A 15 4.37 5.41 -2.26
C ARG A 15 5.72 4.82 -1.92
N GLU A 16 6.12 3.77 -2.65
CA GLU A 16 7.42 3.17 -2.41
C GLU A 16 8.56 4.09 -2.83
N ASP A 17 8.30 5.01 -3.75
CA ASP A 17 9.31 5.96 -4.16
C ASP A 17 9.64 6.96 -3.05
N ILE A 18 8.67 7.24 -2.19
CA ILE A 18 8.87 8.17 -1.08
C ILE A 18 9.36 7.43 0.15
N LEU A 19 8.78 6.28 0.41
CA LEU A 19 9.09 5.53 1.63
C LEU A 19 9.11 4.03 1.31
N PRO A 20 10.23 3.53 0.79
CA PRO A 20 10.34 2.12 0.43
C PRO A 20 10.16 1.24 1.67
N TYR A 21 9.42 0.18 1.54
CA TYR A 21 9.13 -0.70 2.65
C TYR A 21 9.15 -2.17 2.25
N PHE A 22 8.79 -2.48 1.02
CA PHE A 22 8.69 -3.86 0.56
C PHE A 22 9.72 -4.13 -0.53
N SER A 23 10.20 -5.38 -0.59
CA SER A 23 11.02 -5.79 -1.71
C SER A 23 10.12 -6.13 -2.88
N ASP A 24 10.71 -6.20 -4.07
CA ASP A 24 9.94 -6.58 -5.25
C ASP A 24 9.34 -7.96 -5.09
N GLU A 25 10.06 -8.87 -4.48
CA GLU A 25 9.58 -10.23 -4.26
C GLU A 25 8.37 -10.23 -3.35
N GLU A 26 8.41 -9.42 -2.32
CA GLU A 26 7.28 -9.32 -1.41
C GLU A 26 6.06 -8.75 -2.12
N LEU A 27 6.26 -7.74 -2.96
CA LEU A 27 5.16 -7.14 -3.68
C LEU A 27 4.56 -8.11 -4.68
N GLU A 28 5.40 -8.91 -5.33
CA GLU A 28 4.88 -9.90 -6.26
C GLU A 28 4.06 -10.95 -5.54
N ARG A 29 4.53 -11.36 -4.37
CA ARG A 29 3.79 -12.34 -3.59
C ARG A 29 2.44 -11.77 -3.15
N ILE A 30 2.45 -10.53 -2.69
CA ILE A 30 1.22 -9.89 -2.24
C ILE A 30 0.24 -9.74 -3.39
N LEU A 31 0.72 -9.35 -4.57
CA LEU A 31 -0.13 -9.25 -5.74
C LEU A 31 -0.76 -10.60 -6.08
N SER A 32 0.05 -11.64 -6.01
CA SER A 32 -0.43 -12.98 -6.30
C SER A 32 -1.50 -13.41 -5.31
N GLU A 33 -1.27 -13.13 -4.04
CA GLU A 33 -2.21 -13.51 -3.00
C GLU A 33 -3.52 -12.73 -3.06
N LYS A 34 -3.42 -11.44 -3.37
CA LYS A 34 -4.61 -10.59 -3.37
C LYS A 34 -5.36 -10.64 -4.69
N GLY A 35 -4.67 -10.99 -5.76
CA GLY A 35 -5.31 -11.17 -7.05
C GLY A 35 -5.42 -9.93 -7.91
N ASN A 36 -5.23 -8.76 -7.36
CA ASN A 36 -5.27 -7.54 -8.15
C ASN A 36 -4.55 -6.41 -7.42
N VAL A 37 -4.24 -5.37 -8.19
CA VAL A 37 -3.45 -4.25 -7.66
C VAL A 37 -4.21 -3.48 -6.59
N LYS A 38 -5.50 -3.32 -6.77
CA LYS A 38 -6.30 -2.55 -5.82
C LYS A 38 -6.25 -3.14 -4.42
N ASP A 39 -6.52 -4.44 -4.32
CA ASP A 39 -6.51 -5.10 -3.02
C ASP A 39 -5.11 -5.15 -2.45
N ALA A 40 -4.11 -5.37 -3.31
CA ALA A 40 -2.73 -5.38 -2.87
C ALA A 40 -2.32 -4.02 -2.32
N SER A 41 -2.75 -2.95 -2.99
CA SER A 41 -2.45 -1.59 -2.53
C SER A 41 -3.04 -1.33 -1.16
N TYR A 42 -4.29 -1.71 -0.97
CA TYR A 42 -4.94 -1.53 0.32
C TYR A 42 -4.17 -2.25 1.43
N TYR A 43 -3.86 -3.51 1.17
CA TYR A 43 -3.15 -4.33 2.15
C TYR A 43 -1.81 -3.71 2.52
N CYS A 44 -1.03 -3.31 1.51
CA CYS A 44 0.29 -2.74 1.74
C CYS A 44 0.21 -1.43 2.50
N LEU A 45 -0.76 -0.59 2.16
CA LEU A 45 -0.89 0.71 2.82
C LEU A 45 -1.29 0.55 4.28
N ILE A 46 -2.14 -0.44 4.58
CA ILE A 46 -2.50 -0.70 5.96
C ILE A 46 -1.28 -1.16 6.74
N LEU A 47 -0.47 -2.05 6.16
CA LEU A 47 0.74 -2.49 6.83
C LEU A 47 1.68 -1.32 7.11
N LYS A 48 1.83 -0.43 6.14
CA LYS A 48 2.67 0.73 6.34
C LYS A 48 2.13 1.65 7.43
N SER A 49 0.81 1.79 7.48
CA SER A 49 0.20 2.69 8.47
C SER A 49 0.37 2.17 9.88
N GLU A 50 0.55 0.87 10.02
CA GLU A 50 0.69 0.26 11.34
C GLU A 50 2.12 0.18 11.84
N ASP A 51 3.08 0.47 10.97
CA ASP A 51 4.49 0.37 11.36
C ASP A 51 4.90 1.68 12.02
N THR A 52 5.20 1.63 13.30
CA THR A 52 5.53 2.82 14.07
C THR A 52 6.94 3.32 13.83
N THR A 53 7.73 2.59 13.03
CA THR A 53 9.08 3.05 12.73
C THR A 53 9.13 3.89 11.44
N LEU A 54 8.04 3.94 10.68
CA LEU A 54 8.02 4.69 9.44
C LEU A 54 7.71 6.16 9.69
N SER A 55 8.37 7.00 8.93
CA SER A 55 8.14 8.43 9.03
C SER A 55 8.39 9.07 7.68
N VAL A 56 7.42 9.79 7.18
CA VAL A 56 7.57 10.54 5.94
C VAL A 56 8.19 11.89 6.29
N SER A 57 9.11 12.34 5.45
CA SER A 57 9.77 13.62 5.69
C SER A 57 8.74 14.73 5.92
N GLY A 58 8.90 15.45 6.98
CA GLY A 58 8.00 16.55 7.32
C GLY A 58 6.78 16.15 8.14
N LEU A 59 6.60 14.85 8.40
CA LEU A 59 5.49 14.37 9.21
C LEU A 59 6.01 13.59 10.40
N ASP A 60 5.32 13.64 11.52
CA ASP A 60 5.69 12.79 12.63
C ASP A 60 5.07 11.41 12.43
N LEU A 61 5.29 10.49 13.36
CA LEU A 61 4.81 9.12 13.21
C LEU A 61 3.30 9.03 13.11
N LYS A 62 2.62 9.84 13.91
CA LYS A 62 1.17 9.84 13.92
C LYS A 62 0.62 10.31 12.58
N ASP A 63 1.20 11.39 12.07
CA ASP A 63 0.76 11.94 10.80
C ASP A 63 1.07 11.01 9.65
N THR A 64 2.21 10.31 9.72
CA THR A 64 2.57 9.34 8.70
C THR A 64 1.56 8.21 8.67
N SER A 65 1.18 7.70 9.82
CA SER A 65 0.18 6.64 9.91
C SER A 65 -1.14 7.10 9.31
N SER A 66 -1.57 8.31 9.64
CA SER A 66 -2.81 8.86 9.11
C SER A 66 -2.74 9.03 7.60
N TYR A 67 -1.59 9.45 7.12
CA TYR A 67 -1.38 9.63 5.68
C TYR A 67 -1.58 8.31 4.93
N PHE A 68 -0.93 7.24 5.40
CA PHE A 68 -1.05 5.96 4.73
C PHE A 68 -2.45 5.36 4.89
N ARG A 69 -3.07 5.57 6.04
CA ARG A 69 -4.42 5.08 6.25
C ARG A 69 -5.41 5.77 5.33
N ARG A 70 -5.21 7.06 5.10
CA ARG A 70 -6.05 7.82 4.20
C ARG A 70 -5.87 7.35 2.77
N LEU A 71 -4.62 7.07 2.38
CA LEU A 71 -4.36 6.51 1.06
C LEU A 71 -5.04 5.16 0.90
N ALA A 72 -4.97 4.34 1.95
CA ALA A 72 -5.58 3.02 1.89
C ALA A 72 -7.07 3.10 1.62
N SER A 73 -7.72 4.11 2.16
CA SER A 73 -9.15 4.22 1.99
C SER A 73 -9.55 4.41 0.52
N LEU A 74 -8.63 4.87 -0.32
CA LEU A 74 -8.90 5.00 -1.75
C LEU A 74 -8.99 3.63 -2.43
N TYR A 75 -8.39 2.62 -1.83
CA TYR A 75 -8.35 1.28 -2.41
C TYR A 75 -9.17 0.28 -1.64
N ARG A 76 -9.97 0.77 -0.70
CA ARG A 76 -10.86 -0.08 0.05
C ARG A 76 -11.80 -0.76 -0.93
N GLY A 77 -12.07 -1.99 -0.73
CA GLY A 77 -12.83 -2.75 -1.66
C GLY A 77 -14.19 -2.15 -1.97
N SER A 78 -14.63 -2.39 -3.17
CA SER A 78 -15.93 -1.91 -3.56
C SER A 78 -17.04 -2.56 -2.77
N ASN A 79 -16.73 -3.64 -2.12
CA ASN A 79 -17.71 -4.29 -1.29
C ASN A 79 -18.12 -3.42 -0.14
N SER A 80 -17.45 -2.36 0.07
CA SER A 80 -17.88 -1.47 1.13
C SER A 80 -19.26 -0.92 0.87
N LYS A 81 -19.68 -0.96 -0.36
CA LYS A 81 -21.01 -0.50 -0.64
C LYS A 81 -22.06 -1.35 0.00
N ASN A 82 -21.68 -2.49 0.38
CA ASN A 82 -22.63 -3.30 1.02
C ASN A 82 -22.97 -2.85 2.31
N LEU A 83 -22.40 -2.06 2.43
CA LEU A 83 -22.68 -1.77 3.60
C LEU A 83 -23.35 -0.89 3.74
#